data_6e92ecea5c6bce9022670c1a99522f8c
#
_entry.id   6e92ecea5c6bce9022670c1a99522f8c
#
_cell.length_a   1.000
_cell.length_b   1.000
_cell.length_c   1.000
_cell.angle_alpha   90.00
_cell.angle_beta   90.00
_cell.angle_gamma   90.00
#
_symmetry.space_group_name_H-M   'P 1'
#
loop_
_entity.id
_entity.type
_entity.pdbx_description
1 polymer ?
#
loop_
_entity_poly.entity_id
_entity_poly.type
_entity_poly.pdbx_seq_one_letter_code
_entity_poly.pdbx_strand_id
1 'polypeptide(L)'
;IYGGLIFVATSPRCVNVEQAQEVMAAAPLQYVGVFRNHDIADVVDKAKVLSLAAVQLHGNEEQLYIDTLREALPAHVAIWKALSVGETLPAREFQHVDKYVLDNGQGGSGQRFDWSLLNGQSLGNVLLAGGLGADNCVEAAQTGCAGLDFNSAVESQPGIKDARLLASVFQTLRAY
;
A
#
# COMPACT_ATOMS: atom_id res chain seq x y z
N ILE A 1 -6.64 6.82 -8.15
CA ILE A 1 -6.92 5.50 -7.55
C ILE A 1 -5.82 4.55 -8.00
N TYR A 2 -5.34 3.72 -7.08
CA TYR A 2 -4.28 2.75 -7.33
C TYR A 2 -4.80 1.33 -7.15
N GLY A 3 -4.24 0.39 -7.92
CA GLY A 3 -4.40 -1.06 -7.72
C GLY A 3 -3.11 -1.64 -7.14
N GLY A 4 -3.18 -2.39 -6.04
CA GLY A 4 -2.03 -3.05 -5.43
C GLY A 4 -1.80 -4.44 -6.01
N LEU A 5 -0.56 -4.73 -6.43
CA LEU A 5 -0.11 -6.04 -6.91
C LEU A 5 0.92 -6.59 -5.93
N ILE A 6 0.61 -7.66 -5.23
CA ILE A 6 1.46 -8.20 -4.15
C ILE A 6 2.36 -9.28 -4.70
N PHE A 7 3.69 -9.07 -4.65
CA PHE A 7 4.72 -10.02 -5.09
C PHE A 7 5.37 -10.80 -3.94
N VAL A 8 4.85 -10.67 -2.72
CA VAL A 8 5.37 -11.35 -1.53
C VAL A 8 4.92 -12.82 -1.53
N ALA A 9 5.84 -13.74 -1.76
CA ALA A 9 5.55 -15.18 -1.94
C ALA A 9 4.81 -15.85 -0.78
N THR A 10 4.97 -15.36 0.46
CA THR A 10 4.27 -15.87 1.64
C THR A 10 2.85 -15.33 1.80
N SER A 11 2.45 -14.37 0.97
CA SER A 11 1.12 -13.78 1.00
C SER A 11 0.12 -14.66 0.23
N PRO A 12 -1.10 -14.91 0.78
CA PRO A 12 -2.17 -15.57 0.02
C PRO A 12 -2.68 -14.73 -1.16
N ARG A 13 -2.21 -13.47 -1.27
CA ARG A 13 -2.55 -12.50 -2.31
C ARG A 13 -1.43 -12.34 -3.34
N CYS A 14 -0.40 -13.22 -3.28
CA CYS A 14 0.73 -13.15 -4.19
C CYS A 14 0.28 -13.41 -5.62
N VAL A 15 0.77 -12.58 -6.55
CA VAL A 15 0.58 -12.76 -7.99
C VAL A 15 1.94 -12.88 -8.68
N ASN A 16 1.98 -13.61 -9.78
CA ASN A 16 3.11 -13.58 -10.72
C ASN A 16 2.92 -12.46 -11.76
N VAL A 17 3.88 -12.29 -12.66
CA VAL A 17 3.86 -11.22 -13.67
C VAL A 17 2.68 -11.38 -14.64
N GLU A 18 2.40 -12.60 -15.07
CA GLU A 18 1.30 -12.92 -16.00
C GLU A 18 -0.05 -12.59 -15.38
N GLN A 19 -0.29 -13.01 -14.13
CA GLN A 19 -1.50 -12.68 -13.38
C GLN A 19 -1.64 -11.17 -13.14
N ALA A 20 -0.52 -10.49 -12.85
CA ALA A 20 -0.50 -9.04 -12.72
C ALA A 20 -0.94 -8.35 -14.02
N GLN A 21 -0.44 -8.79 -15.17
CA GLN A 21 -0.81 -8.28 -16.48
C GLN A 21 -2.30 -8.51 -16.79
N GLU A 22 -2.86 -9.67 -16.44
CA GLU A 22 -4.29 -9.95 -16.58
C GLU A 22 -5.15 -8.98 -15.74
N VAL A 23 -4.76 -8.74 -14.48
CA VAL A 23 -5.45 -7.77 -13.60
C VAL A 23 -5.37 -6.36 -14.18
N MET A 24 -4.20 -5.95 -14.66
CA MET A 24 -3.98 -4.62 -15.25
C MET A 24 -4.79 -4.44 -16.54
N ALA A 25 -4.92 -5.48 -17.35
CA ALA A 25 -5.73 -5.44 -18.57
C ALA A 25 -7.24 -5.30 -18.27
N ALA A 26 -7.69 -5.85 -17.13
CA ALA A 26 -9.09 -5.79 -16.72
C ALA A 26 -9.52 -4.43 -16.16
N ALA A 27 -8.57 -3.63 -15.62
CA ALA A 27 -8.89 -2.34 -15.00
C ALA A 27 -7.78 -1.31 -15.28
N PRO A 28 -8.06 -0.21 -16.00
CA PRO A 28 -7.08 0.82 -16.34
C PRO A 28 -6.81 1.74 -15.14
N LEU A 29 -6.05 1.26 -14.16
CA LEU A 29 -5.63 1.98 -12.97
C LEU A 29 -4.14 2.29 -13.02
N GLN A 30 -3.67 3.13 -12.11
CA GLN A 30 -2.26 3.17 -11.75
C GLN A 30 -1.95 2.01 -10.80
N TYR A 31 -0.85 1.30 -11.01
CA TYR A 31 -0.54 0.12 -10.22
C TYR A 31 0.70 0.30 -9.34
N VAL A 32 0.62 -0.28 -8.15
CA VAL A 32 1.68 -0.30 -7.14
C VAL A 32 2.09 -1.74 -6.89
N GLY A 33 3.36 -2.06 -7.10
CA GLY A 33 3.91 -3.36 -6.74
C GLY A 33 4.31 -3.39 -5.27
N VAL A 34 3.86 -4.39 -4.52
CA VAL A 34 4.19 -4.56 -3.10
C VAL A 34 5.25 -5.64 -2.96
N PHE A 35 6.38 -5.27 -2.35
CA PHE A 35 7.56 -6.09 -2.17
C PHE A 35 7.95 -6.17 -0.69
N ARG A 36 8.64 -7.23 -0.30
CA ARG A 36 9.11 -7.43 1.07
C ARG A 36 10.49 -8.09 1.05
N ASN A 37 11.53 -7.31 1.32
CA ASN A 37 12.93 -7.76 1.32
C ASN A 37 13.34 -8.46 0.01
N HIS A 38 12.89 -7.97 -1.13
CA HIS A 38 13.26 -8.49 -2.46
C HIS A 38 14.62 -7.97 -2.90
N ASP A 39 15.27 -8.71 -3.80
CA ASP A 39 16.44 -8.19 -4.51
C ASP A 39 16.05 -6.98 -5.36
N ILE A 40 16.90 -5.95 -5.36
CA ILE A 40 16.65 -4.70 -6.10
C ILE A 40 16.42 -4.95 -7.59
N ALA A 41 17.19 -5.86 -8.19
CA ALA A 41 17.04 -6.22 -9.61
C ALA A 41 15.63 -6.76 -9.90
N ASP A 42 15.09 -7.62 -9.03
CA ASP A 42 13.75 -8.17 -9.18
C ASP A 42 12.66 -7.09 -9.09
N VAL A 43 12.80 -6.13 -8.15
CA VAL A 43 11.89 -4.99 -8.02
C VAL A 43 11.91 -4.11 -9.26
N VAL A 44 13.12 -3.78 -9.74
CA VAL A 44 13.32 -2.92 -10.92
C VAL A 44 12.76 -3.56 -12.18
N ASP A 45 13.00 -4.86 -12.38
CA ASP A 45 12.49 -5.59 -13.55
C ASP A 45 10.97 -5.62 -13.57
N LYS A 46 10.32 -5.96 -12.45
CA LYS A 46 8.86 -5.93 -12.35
C LYS A 46 8.29 -4.52 -12.55
N ALA A 47 8.93 -3.50 -11.96
CA ALA A 47 8.50 -2.12 -12.13
C ALA A 47 8.51 -1.68 -13.60
N LYS A 48 9.54 -2.09 -14.37
CA LYS A 48 9.66 -1.79 -15.80
C LYS A 48 8.67 -2.59 -16.65
N VAL A 49 8.63 -3.92 -16.46
CA VAL A 49 7.80 -4.83 -17.26
C VAL A 49 6.31 -4.50 -17.10
N LEU A 50 5.89 -4.15 -15.89
CA LEU A 50 4.50 -3.82 -15.57
C LEU A 50 4.20 -2.33 -15.63
N SER A 51 5.17 -1.47 -15.97
CA SER A 51 5.00 -0.01 -15.97
C SER A 51 4.36 0.50 -14.68
N LEU A 52 4.87 0.05 -13.54
CA LEU A 52 4.30 0.42 -12.23
C LEU A 52 4.42 1.92 -11.96
N ALA A 53 3.40 2.50 -11.36
CA ALA A 53 3.43 3.89 -10.90
C ALA A 53 4.25 4.05 -9.61
N ALA A 54 4.28 3.01 -8.77
CA ALA A 54 5.04 2.99 -7.53
C ALA A 54 5.47 1.57 -7.15
N VAL A 55 6.51 1.50 -6.33
CA VAL A 55 6.91 0.30 -5.59
C VAL A 55 6.72 0.56 -4.11
N GLN A 56 6.06 -0.37 -3.41
CA GLN A 56 5.84 -0.30 -1.97
C GLN A 56 6.73 -1.32 -1.27
N LEU A 57 7.61 -0.84 -0.40
CA LEU A 57 8.54 -1.63 0.40
C LEU A 57 7.87 -1.96 1.74
N HIS A 58 7.53 -3.23 1.93
CA HIS A 58 6.74 -3.72 3.08
C HIS A 58 7.55 -4.65 4.00
N GLY A 59 8.87 -4.56 3.94
CA GLY A 59 9.80 -5.33 4.78
C GLY A 59 10.68 -4.43 5.63
N ASN A 60 11.90 -4.90 5.88
CA ASN A 60 12.89 -4.22 6.71
C ASN A 60 13.93 -3.49 5.84
N GLU A 61 13.51 -3.01 4.66
CA GLU A 61 14.39 -2.27 3.76
C GLU A 61 14.85 -0.97 4.44
N GLU A 62 16.16 -0.86 4.62
CA GLU A 62 16.83 0.29 5.25
C GLU A 62 17.20 1.36 4.22
N GLN A 63 17.72 2.50 4.67
CA GLN A 63 18.05 3.65 3.82
C GLN A 63 18.96 3.29 2.66
N LEU A 64 20.01 2.49 2.88
CA LEU A 64 20.95 2.09 1.82
C LEU A 64 20.25 1.30 0.69
N TYR A 65 19.28 0.44 1.04
CA TYR A 65 18.48 -0.26 0.05
C TYR A 65 17.63 0.72 -0.77
N ILE A 66 17.00 1.69 -0.10
CA ILE A 66 16.14 2.68 -0.75
C ILE A 66 16.95 3.58 -1.68
N ASP A 67 18.13 4.01 -1.27
CA ASP A 67 19.03 4.82 -2.10
C ASP A 67 19.45 4.06 -3.37
N THR A 68 19.90 2.81 -3.21
CA THR A 68 20.30 1.96 -4.33
C THR A 68 19.12 1.66 -5.27
N LEU A 69 17.94 1.41 -4.70
CA LEU A 69 16.73 1.20 -5.48
C LEU A 69 16.34 2.46 -6.26
N ARG A 70 16.44 3.65 -5.65
CA ARG A 70 16.12 4.92 -6.31
C ARG A 70 17.02 5.17 -7.52
N GLU A 71 18.30 4.86 -7.43
CA GLU A 71 19.25 4.99 -8.54
C GLU A 71 18.91 4.05 -9.71
N ALA A 72 18.39 2.85 -9.42
CA ALA A 72 18.08 1.83 -10.41
C ALA A 72 16.68 1.94 -11.04
N LEU A 73 15.73 2.55 -10.32
CA LEU A 73 14.35 2.72 -10.78
C LEU A 73 14.24 3.87 -11.80
N PRO A 74 13.31 3.78 -12.77
CA PRO A 74 12.92 4.92 -13.58
C PRO A 74 12.46 6.10 -12.71
N ALA A 75 12.83 7.32 -13.07
CA ALA A 75 12.57 8.52 -12.26
C ALA A 75 11.09 8.78 -11.95
N HIS A 76 10.18 8.30 -12.80
CA HIS A 76 8.73 8.46 -12.62
C HIS A 76 8.10 7.44 -11.67
N VAL A 77 8.81 6.36 -11.30
CA VAL A 77 8.29 5.35 -10.38
C VAL A 77 8.51 5.82 -8.95
N ALA A 78 7.44 6.02 -8.21
CA ALA A 78 7.49 6.43 -6.81
C ALA A 78 7.94 5.29 -5.89
N ILE A 79 8.57 5.63 -4.77
CA ILE A 79 8.91 4.67 -3.71
C ILE A 79 8.01 4.96 -2.50
N TRP A 80 7.26 3.95 -2.08
CA TRP A 80 6.45 3.99 -0.87
C TRP A 80 7.05 3.06 0.18
N LYS A 81 7.03 3.47 1.45
CA LYS A 81 7.52 2.66 2.57
C LYS A 81 6.39 2.34 3.53
N ALA A 82 6.12 1.06 3.74
CA ALA A 82 5.21 0.61 4.76
C ALA A 82 5.92 0.56 6.12
N LEU A 83 5.26 1.08 7.14
CA LEU A 83 5.74 1.14 8.52
C LEU A 83 4.67 0.58 9.44
N SER A 84 5.09 -0.32 10.33
CA SER A 84 4.21 -0.87 11.36
C SER A 84 4.03 0.12 12.50
N VAL A 85 2.79 0.40 12.86
CA VAL A 85 2.44 1.21 14.03
C VAL A 85 2.22 0.30 15.23
N GLY A 86 2.96 0.57 16.31
CA GLY A 86 2.77 -0.06 17.61
C GLY A 86 2.07 0.87 18.60
N GLU A 87 2.59 0.96 19.82
CA GLU A 87 2.11 1.91 20.84
C GLU A 87 2.42 3.37 20.49
N THR A 88 3.39 3.59 19.60
CA THR A 88 3.79 4.91 19.10
C THR A 88 3.93 4.87 17.58
N LEU A 89 3.88 6.07 16.96
CA LEU A 89 4.16 6.19 15.53
C LEU A 89 5.65 5.97 15.25
N PRO A 90 5.98 5.20 14.18
CA PRO A 90 7.36 5.09 13.72
C PRO A 90 7.84 6.42 13.12
N ALA A 91 9.16 6.67 13.19
CA ALA A 91 9.78 7.78 12.50
C ALA A 91 9.64 7.63 10.98
N ARG A 92 9.36 8.74 10.30
CA ARG A 92 9.18 8.83 8.84
C ARG A 92 10.29 9.71 8.25
N GLU A 93 11.53 9.24 8.36
CA GLU A 93 12.74 10.01 8.07
C GLU A 93 13.54 9.46 6.88
N PHE A 94 13.01 8.47 6.17
CA PHE A 94 13.67 7.92 5.00
C PHE A 94 13.73 8.95 3.86
N GLN A 95 14.92 9.11 3.29
CA GLN A 95 15.11 9.88 2.06
C GLN A 95 14.61 9.08 0.85
N HIS A 96 14.24 9.77 -0.22
CA HIS A 96 13.73 9.17 -1.46
C HIS A 96 12.44 8.35 -1.31
N VAL A 97 11.70 8.52 -0.19
CA VAL A 97 10.38 7.94 0.02
C VAL A 97 9.32 9.00 -0.26
N ASP A 98 8.45 8.73 -1.23
CA ASP A 98 7.40 9.64 -1.66
C ASP A 98 6.17 9.57 -0.75
N LYS A 99 5.83 8.36 -0.28
CA LYS A 99 4.69 8.13 0.63
C LYS A 99 5.02 7.07 1.67
N TYR A 100 4.40 7.21 2.83
CA TYR A 100 4.40 6.20 3.88
C TYR A 100 3.06 5.50 3.97
N VAL A 101 3.05 4.19 4.14
CA VAL A 101 1.86 3.40 4.44
C VAL A 101 1.93 2.99 5.90
N LEU A 102 1.01 3.47 6.73
CA LEU A 102 0.94 3.13 8.14
C LEU A 102 -0.07 2.00 8.36
N ASP A 103 0.39 0.87 8.86
CA ASP A 103 -0.40 -0.33 9.14
C ASP A 103 -0.17 -0.78 10.59
N ASN A 104 -1.09 -1.53 11.18
CA ASN A 104 -0.99 -2.04 12.55
C ASN A 104 0.10 -3.12 12.78
N GLY A 105 0.90 -3.42 11.77
CA GLY A 105 2.04 -4.34 11.85
C GLY A 105 1.69 -5.84 11.83
N GLN A 106 0.44 -6.20 12.00
CA GLN A 106 -0.04 -7.59 11.86
C GLN A 106 -0.78 -7.72 10.52
N GLY A 107 -0.04 -7.61 9.43
CA GLY A 107 -0.59 -7.59 8.07
C GLY A 107 -1.68 -8.63 7.85
N GLY A 108 -2.88 -8.18 7.47
CA GLY A 108 -4.04 -9.04 7.24
C GLY A 108 -4.86 -9.41 8.48
N SER A 109 -4.54 -8.90 9.68
CA SER A 109 -5.31 -9.15 10.93
C SER A 109 -6.68 -8.48 10.92
N GLY A 110 -6.91 -7.49 10.04
CA GLY A 110 -8.16 -6.71 10.00
C GLY A 110 -8.34 -5.76 11.18
N GLN A 111 -7.32 -5.57 12.01
CA GLN A 111 -7.35 -4.65 13.13
C GLN A 111 -6.74 -3.30 12.75
N ARG A 112 -7.29 -2.22 13.27
CA ARG A 112 -6.73 -0.87 13.15
C ARG A 112 -5.83 -0.55 14.33
N PHE A 113 -4.81 0.29 14.14
CA PHE A 113 -4.09 0.91 15.24
C PHE A 113 -4.88 2.10 15.80
N ASP A 114 -4.45 2.63 16.94
CA ASP A 114 -5.07 3.81 17.54
C ASP A 114 -4.77 5.07 16.70
N TRP A 115 -5.77 5.56 15.97
CA TRP A 115 -5.63 6.74 15.11
C TRP A 115 -5.50 8.05 15.91
N SER A 116 -5.73 8.07 17.22
CA SER A 116 -5.43 9.22 18.04
C SER A 116 -3.94 9.61 18.04
N LEU A 117 -3.07 8.64 17.75
CA LEU A 117 -1.63 8.85 17.55
C LEU A 117 -1.32 9.79 16.37
N LEU A 118 -2.23 9.93 15.43
CA LEU A 118 -2.07 10.79 14.25
C LEU A 118 -2.34 12.27 14.54
N ASN A 119 -2.93 12.60 15.71
CA ASN A 119 -3.26 13.97 16.07
C ASN A 119 -2.02 14.88 16.09
N GLY A 120 -2.12 16.01 15.39
CA GLY A 120 -1.01 16.97 15.29
C GLY A 120 0.12 16.56 14.36
N GLN A 121 0.00 15.43 13.66
CA GLN A 121 1.00 14.96 12.70
C GLN A 121 0.77 15.53 11.29
N SER A 122 1.85 15.72 10.53
CA SER A 122 1.75 15.99 9.09
C SER A 122 1.47 14.68 8.35
N LEU A 123 0.31 14.58 7.67
CA LEU A 123 -0.16 13.35 7.02
C LEU A 123 -0.30 13.48 5.50
N GLY A 124 0.19 14.57 4.91
CA GLY A 124 0.07 14.85 3.47
C GLY A 124 0.75 13.84 2.54
N ASN A 125 1.64 13.00 3.07
CA ASN A 125 2.27 11.89 2.34
C ASN A 125 2.02 10.52 3.00
N VAL A 126 0.98 10.41 3.83
CA VAL A 126 0.65 9.18 4.56
C VAL A 126 -0.59 8.52 3.98
N LEU A 127 -0.51 7.24 3.74
CA LEU A 127 -1.64 6.36 3.46
C LEU A 127 -1.93 5.56 4.73
N LEU A 128 -3.20 5.47 5.13
CA LEU A 128 -3.62 4.60 6.22
C LEU A 128 -4.01 3.24 5.69
N ALA A 129 -3.54 2.19 6.36
CA ALA A 129 -3.84 0.80 6.09
C ALA A 129 -4.25 0.06 7.37
N GLY A 130 -4.67 -1.18 7.24
CA GLY A 130 -5.05 -2.05 8.35
C GLY A 130 -6.51 -1.93 8.76
N GLY A 131 -7.31 -2.93 8.41
CA GLY A 131 -8.71 -3.04 8.83
C GLY A 131 -9.66 -1.96 8.32
N LEU A 132 -9.31 -1.29 7.20
CA LEU A 132 -10.15 -0.26 6.61
C LEU A 132 -11.28 -0.87 5.79
N GLY A 133 -12.51 -0.46 6.07
CA GLY A 133 -13.74 -0.88 5.39
C GLY A 133 -14.78 0.25 5.30
N ALA A 134 -15.99 -0.07 4.86
CA ALA A 134 -17.06 0.92 4.70
C ALA A 134 -17.53 1.53 6.03
N ASP A 135 -17.35 0.82 7.13
CA ASP A 135 -17.75 1.21 8.49
C ASP A 135 -16.83 2.26 9.13
N ASN A 136 -15.58 2.38 8.67
CA ASN A 136 -14.59 3.26 9.28
C ASN A 136 -13.82 4.15 8.28
N CYS A 137 -14.08 4.04 6.98
CA CYS A 137 -13.32 4.78 5.96
C CYS A 137 -13.52 6.29 6.04
N VAL A 138 -14.68 6.77 6.49
CA VAL A 138 -14.93 8.21 6.70
C VAL A 138 -14.11 8.74 7.88
N GLU A 139 -14.11 8.02 9.02
CA GLU A 139 -13.28 8.36 10.18
C GLU A 139 -11.79 8.40 9.78
N ALA A 140 -11.34 7.40 9.01
CA ALA A 140 -9.98 7.38 8.49
C ALA A 140 -9.67 8.58 7.57
N ALA A 141 -10.58 8.96 6.68
CA ALA A 141 -10.40 10.13 5.81
C ALA A 141 -10.35 11.45 6.60
N GLN A 142 -11.09 11.56 7.70
CA GLN A 142 -11.10 12.73 8.58
C GLN A 142 -9.77 12.97 9.31
N THR A 143 -8.88 11.99 9.35
CA THR A 143 -7.51 12.19 9.88
C THR A 143 -6.67 13.16 9.05
N GLY A 144 -7.08 13.44 7.80
CA GLY A 144 -6.33 14.28 6.86
C GLY A 144 -5.16 13.55 6.17
N CYS A 145 -5.15 12.21 6.17
CA CYS A 145 -4.17 11.44 5.45
C CYS A 145 -4.32 11.59 3.92
N ALA A 146 -3.23 11.32 3.18
CA ALA A 146 -3.20 11.45 1.72
C ALA A 146 -4.03 10.37 1.00
N GLY A 147 -4.40 9.29 1.68
CA GLY A 147 -5.22 8.23 1.11
C GLY A 147 -5.41 7.05 2.04
N LEU A 148 -6.26 6.12 1.60
CA LEU A 148 -6.65 4.92 2.33
C LEU A 148 -6.31 3.68 1.53
N ASP A 149 -5.75 2.66 2.17
CA ASP A 149 -5.42 1.36 1.57
C ASP A 149 -6.40 0.28 2.09
N PHE A 150 -7.23 -0.22 1.20
CA PHE A 150 -8.22 -1.25 1.48
C PHE A 150 -7.74 -2.61 0.99
N ASN A 151 -7.70 -3.59 1.87
CA ASN A 151 -7.28 -4.94 1.50
C ASN A 151 -8.29 -6.01 1.98
N SER A 152 -8.12 -6.56 3.18
CA SER A 152 -8.94 -7.69 3.67
C SER A 152 -10.42 -7.37 3.84
N ALA A 153 -10.78 -6.17 4.27
CA ALA A 153 -12.18 -5.79 4.50
C ALA A 153 -13.00 -5.60 3.21
N VAL A 154 -12.37 -5.68 2.05
CA VAL A 154 -13.03 -5.66 0.73
C VAL A 154 -12.85 -6.98 -0.03
N GLU A 155 -12.61 -8.07 0.70
CA GLU A 155 -12.43 -9.42 0.16
C GLU A 155 -13.55 -10.36 0.63
N SER A 156 -13.99 -11.25 -0.25
CA SER A 156 -14.86 -12.38 0.11
C SER A 156 -14.07 -13.52 0.74
N GLN A 157 -12.81 -13.67 0.32
CA GLN A 157 -11.79 -14.56 0.90
C GLN A 157 -10.40 -14.00 0.54
N PRO A 158 -9.34 -14.39 1.26
CA PRO A 158 -8.00 -13.86 1.01
C PRO A 158 -7.59 -13.93 -0.46
N GLY A 159 -7.29 -12.77 -1.07
CA GLY A 159 -6.93 -12.63 -2.48
C GLY A 159 -8.09 -12.43 -3.46
N ILE A 160 -9.33 -12.59 -3.03
CA ILE A 160 -10.51 -12.40 -3.88
C ILE A 160 -11.30 -11.18 -3.45
N LYS A 161 -11.18 -10.10 -4.22
CA LYS A 161 -11.93 -8.87 -3.96
C LYS A 161 -13.42 -9.05 -4.25
N ASP A 162 -14.26 -8.52 -3.34
CA ASP A 162 -15.71 -8.52 -3.50
C ASP A 162 -16.18 -7.18 -4.08
N ALA A 163 -16.86 -7.25 -5.23
CA ALA A 163 -17.32 -6.05 -5.93
C ALA A 163 -18.34 -5.23 -5.12
N ARG A 164 -19.14 -5.87 -4.27
CA ARG A 164 -20.15 -5.18 -3.43
C ARG A 164 -19.47 -4.45 -2.29
N LEU A 165 -18.47 -5.07 -1.64
CA LEU A 165 -17.69 -4.46 -0.57
C LEU A 165 -16.89 -3.28 -1.11
N LEU A 166 -16.25 -3.42 -2.27
CA LEU A 166 -15.58 -2.31 -2.95
C LEU A 166 -16.54 -1.17 -3.27
N ALA A 167 -17.70 -1.48 -3.88
CA ALA A 167 -18.71 -0.47 -4.20
C ALA A 167 -19.20 0.27 -2.94
N SER A 168 -19.41 -0.44 -1.83
CA SER A 168 -19.85 0.13 -0.56
C SER A 168 -18.84 1.16 -0.04
N VAL A 169 -17.54 0.81 0.00
CA VAL A 169 -16.47 1.72 0.43
C VAL A 169 -16.45 2.99 -0.42
N PHE A 170 -16.43 2.84 -1.76
CA PHE A 170 -16.34 4.00 -2.65
C PHE A 170 -17.62 4.86 -2.66
N GLN A 171 -18.80 4.27 -2.45
CA GLN A 171 -20.05 5.02 -2.28
C GLN A 171 -20.03 5.83 -0.99
N THR A 172 -19.60 5.23 0.12
CA THR A 172 -19.46 5.89 1.41
C THR A 172 -18.50 7.09 1.34
N LEU A 173 -17.32 6.90 0.71
CA LEU A 173 -16.35 7.97 0.55
C LEU A 173 -16.77 9.08 -0.42
N ARG A 174 -17.61 8.79 -1.41
CA ARG A 174 -18.15 9.84 -2.32
C ARG A 174 -19.26 10.66 -1.67
N ALA A 175 -19.94 10.13 -0.67
CA ALA A 175 -20.98 10.83 0.08
C ALA A 175 -20.41 11.73 1.19
N TYR A 176 -19.15 11.52 1.56
CA TYR A 176 -18.37 12.34 2.50
C TYR A 176 -17.73 13.52 1.78
#